data_3a1c2531aec809bf5dca1aa49e4e2cf4
#
_entry.id   3a1c2531aec809bf5dca1aa49e4e2cf4
#
_cell.length_a   1.000
_cell.length_b   1.000
_cell.length_c   1.000
_cell.angle_alpha   90.00
_cell.angle_beta   90.00
_cell.angle_gamma   90.00
#
_symmetry.space_group_name_H-M   'P 1'
#
loop_
_entity.id
_entity.type
_entity.pdbx_description
1 polymer ?
#
loop_
_entity_poly.entity_id
_entity_poly.type
_entity_poly.pdbx_seq_one_letter_code
_entity_poly.pdbx_strand_id
1 'polypeptide(L)'
;MIELSEHDHSFCIDRVLSDAKSVCAEKGVRLTDQRQAVLRVLAGSHVPASAYDILNQLNKERKEKGETMLAPVSIYRALEFLMQHGIIHRIESRNAYVACSESAHGHHLHGQATIFLLCDKCGRAAEFQSESLGGLIDTIASKARFNPNAPVMEIRGLCEACQKLESDS
;
A
#
# COMPACT_ATOMS: atom_id res chain seq x y z
N MET A 1 -3.42 -5.17 16.22
CA MET A 1 -4.23 -6.13 15.42
C MET A 1 -4.83 -5.32 14.27
N ILE A 2 -4.41 -5.57 13.05
CA ILE A 2 -4.94 -4.84 11.88
C ILE A 2 -6.28 -5.47 11.57
N GLU A 3 -7.38 -4.77 11.90
CA GLU A 3 -8.72 -5.23 11.57
C GLU A 3 -8.95 -5.07 10.07
N LEU A 4 -9.17 -6.19 9.38
CA LEU A 4 -9.71 -6.22 8.02
C LEU A 4 -11.24 -5.97 8.03
N SER A 5 -11.78 -5.44 9.13
CA SER A 5 -13.19 -5.09 9.29
C SER A 5 -13.56 -3.86 8.44
N GLU A 6 -14.82 -3.75 8.08
CA GLU A 6 -15.36 -2.53 7.48
C GLU A 6 -15.38 -1.42 8.53
N HIS A 7 -14.75 -0.30 8.24
CA HIS A 7 -14.76 0.89 9.08
C HIS A 7 -14.75 2.15 8.20
N ASP A 8 -15.04 3.30 8.81
CA ASP A 8 -14.92 4.59 8.15
C ASP A 8 -13.45 4.89 7.83
N HIS A 9 -13.13 5.02 6.55
CA HIS A 9 -11.78 5.28 6.06
C HIS A 9 -11.35 6.77 6.19
N SER A 10 -12.20 7.66 6.67
CA SER A 10 -11.84 9.09 6.81
C SER A 10 -10.61 9.26 7.69
N PHE A 11 -10.56 8.59 8.83
CA PHE A 11 -9.41 8.60 9.73
C PHE A 11 -8.15 7.98 9.10
N CYS A 12 -8.31 6.89 8.34
CA CYS A 12 -7.21 6.25 7.62
C CYS A 12 -6.61 7.19 6.58
N ILE A 13 -7.45 7.89 5.81
CA ILE A 13 -7.04 8.85 4.79
C ILE A 13 -6.25 10.00 5.43
N ASP A 14 -6.77 10.60 6.49
CA ASP A 14 -6.13 11.74 7.16
C ASP A 14 -4.78 11.35 7.75
N ARG A 15 -4.69 10.18 8.37
CA ARG A 15 -3.44 9.64 8.92
C ARG A 15 -2.41 9.43 7.82
N VAL A 16 -2.76 8.68 6.77
CA VAL A 16 -1.85 8.36 5.66
C VAL A 16 -1.37 9.63 4.95
N LEU A 17 -2.23 10.63 4.75
CA LEU A 17 -1.83 11.91 4.16
C LEU A 17 -0.91 12.72 5.09
N SER A 18 -1.15 12.70 6.39
CA SER A 18 -0.28 13.35 7.39
C SER A 18 1.10 12.72 7.40
N ASP A 19 1.17 11.39 7.45
CA ASP A 19 2.41 10.62 7.44
C ASP A 19 3.21 10.87 6.14
N ALA A 20 2.54 10.85 4.99
CA ALA A 20 3.17 11.14 3.71
C ALA A 20 3.74 12.56 3.64
N LYS A 21 3.09 13.56 4.26
CA LYS A 21 3.61 14.93 4.36
C LYS A 21 4.88 14.98 5.20
N SER A 22 4.91 14.26 6.33
CA SER A 22 6.08 14.17 7.21
C SER A 22 7.26 13.53 6.50
N VAL A 23 7.05 12.37 5.85
CA VAL A 23 8.08 11.67 5.06
C VAL A 23 8.63 12.57 3.94
N CYS A 24 7.76 13.27 3.23
CA CYS A 24 8.19 14.18 2.16
C CYS A 24 8.98 15.38 2.70
N ALA A 25 8.58 15.94 3.85
CA ALA A 25 9.28 17.07 4.48
C ALA A 25 10.68 16.63 4.95
N GLU A 26 10.82 15.48 5.61
CA GLU A 26 12.11 14.93 6.05
C GLU A 26 13.08 14.68 4.89
N LYS A 27 12.54 14.21 3.76
CA LYS A 27 13.33 13.93 2.55
C LYS A 27 13.53 15.14 1.64
N GLY A 28 13.02 16.32 1.99
CA GLY A 28 13.12 17.54 1.19
C GLY A 28 12.42 17.46 -0.17
N VAL A 29 11.37 16.63 -0.30
CA VAL A 29 10.63 16.42 -1.55
C VAL A 29 9.19 16.91 -1.44
N ARG A 30 8.56 17.23 -2.58
CA ARG A 30 7.22 17.80 -2.59
C ARG A 30 6.13 16.74 -2.80
N LEU A 31 5.16 16.66 -1.88
CA LEU A 31 3.92 15.92 -2.04
C LEU A 31 2.90 16.81 -2.79
N THR A 32 2.87 16.70 -4.13
CA THR A 32 1.97 17.51 -4.98
C THR A 32 0.51 17.09 -4.81
N ASP A 33 -0.44 17.96 -5.21
CA ASP A 33 -1.89 17.69 -5.11
C ASP A 33 -2.28 16.40 -5.85
N GLN A 34 -1.66 16.13 -6.99
CA GLN A 34 -1.89 14.89 -7.74
C GLN A 34 -1.41 13.66 -6.98
N ARG A 35 -0.24 13.71 -6.32
CA ARG A 35 0.26 12.61 -5.49
C ARG A 35 -0.63 12.38 -4.27
N GLN A 36 -1.13 13.47 -3.66
CA GLN A 36 -2.11 13.39 -2.59
C GLN A 36 -3.44 12.77 -3.07
N ALA A 37 -3.90 13.13 -4.27
CA ALA A 37 -5.13 12.55 -4.84
C ALA A 37 -5.00 11.04 -5.06
N VAL A 38 -3.88 10.58 -5.65
CA VAL A 38 -3.59 9.14 -5.81
C VAL A 38 -3.54 8.44 -4.46
N LEU A 39 -2.85 9.02 -3.48
CA LEU A 39 -2.72 8.45 -2.14
C LEU A 39 -4.06 8.36 -1.42
N ARG A 40 -4.94 9.36 -1.59
CA ARG A 40 -6.30 9.36 -1.01
C ARG A 40 -7.14 8.22 -1.56
N VAL A 41 -7.06 7.93 -2.86
CA VAL A 41 -7.76 6.77 -3.44
C VAL A 41 -7.28 5.48 -2.80
N LEU A 42 -5.98 5.30 -2.65
CA LEU A 42 -5.40 4.09 -2.04
C LEU A 42 -5.75 3.97 -0.54
N ALA A 43 -5.72 5.08 0.20
CA ALA A 43 -6.05 5.09 1.63
C ALA A 43 -7.56 4.90 1.92
N GLY A 44 -8.42 5.11 0.92
CA GLY A 44 -9.87 4.93 1.01
C GLY A 44 -10.33 3.46 0.93
N SER A 45 -9.42 2.49 0.82
CA SER A 45 -9.78 1.08 0.75
C SER A 45 -8.62 0.19 1.19
N HIS A 46 -8.95 -0.95 1.80
CA HIS A 46 -7.98 -2.03 2.03
C HIS A 46 -7.84 -2.99 0.83
N VAL A 47 -8.60 -2.78 -0.22
CA VAL A 47 -8.45 -3.55 -1.47
C VAL A 47 -7.41 -2.85 -2.34
N PRO A 48 -6.34 -3.55 -2.75
CA PRO A 48 -5.35 -2.99 -3.66
C PRO A 48 -5.99 -2.50 -4.95
N ALA A 49 -5.61 -1.30 -5.41
CA ALA A 49 -6.12 -0.71 -6.64
C ALA A 49 -5.05 -0.69 -7.74
N SER A 50 -5.42 -1.04 -8.97
CA SER A 50 -4.54 -0.91 -10.13
C SER A 50 -4.38 0.57 -10.54
N ALA A 51 -3.33 0.88 -11.32
CA ALA A 51 -3.16 2.23 -11.85
C ALA A 51 -4.35 2.70 -12.70
N TYR A 52 -5.04 1.77 -13.36
CA TYR A 52 -6.25 2.07 -14.14
C TYR A 52 -7.46 2.36 -13.25
N ASP A 53 -7.64 1.63 -12.14
CA ASP A 53 -8.72 1.89 -11.19
C ASP A 53 -8.57 3.28 -10.58
N ILE A 54 -7.35 3.63 -10.17
CA ILE A 54 -7.01 4.95 -9.65
C ILE A 54 -7.29 6.05 -10.69
N LEU A 55 -6.83 5.85 -11.94
CA LEU A 55 -7.07 6.79 -13.03
C LEU A 55 -8.57 7.00 -13.28
N ASN A 56 -9.33 5.92 -13.35
CA ASN A 56 -10.77 5.96 -13.61
C ASN A 56 -11.52 6.69 -12.48
N GLN A 57 -11.20 6.39 -11.23
CA GLN A 57 -11.80 7.05 -10.08
C GLN A 57 -11.51 8.56 -10.09
N LEU A 58 -10.24 8.96 -10.22
CA LEU A 58 -9.86 10.37 -10.23
C LEU A 58 -10.45 11.12 -11.43
N ASN A 59 -10.51 10.48 -12.60
CA ASN A 59 -11.10 11.09 -13.77
C ASN A 59 -12.61 11.24 -13.66
N LYS A 60 -13.30 10.32 -12.98
CA LYS A 60 -14.72 10.47 -12.67
C LYS A 60 -14.96 11.71 -11.79
N GLU A 61 -14.20 11.85 -10.70
CA GLU A 61 -14.29 13.00 -9.79
C GLU A 61 -13.99 14.33 -10.50
N ARG A 62 -12.98 14.36 -11.38
CA ARG A 62 -12.61 15.55 -12.17
C ARG A 62 -13.67 15.93 -13.19
N LYS A 63 -14.28 14.95 -13.84
CA LYS A 63 -15.39 15.17 -14.80
C LYS A 63 -16.58 15.83 -14.10
N GLU A 64 -16.92 15.38 -12.89
CA GLU A 64 -18.01 15.96 -12.10
C GLU A 64 -17.73 17.44 -11.72
N LYS A 65 -16.45 17.81 -11.58
CA LYS A 65 -15.99 19.18 -11.29
C LYS A 65 -15.72 20.02 -12.55
N GLY A 66 -15.86 19.47 -13.74
CA GLY A 66 -15.53 20.16 -14.99
C GLY A 66 -14.04 20.39 -15.22
N GLU A 67 -13.18 19.58 -14.57
CA GLU A 67 -11.72 19.67 -14.68
C GLU A 67 -11.18 18.82 -15.82
N THR A 68 -9.95 19.15 -16.29
CA THR A 68 -9.25 18.38 -17.31
C THR A 68 -8.90 16.97 -16.82
N MET A 69 -9.13 15.97 -17.66
CA MET A 69 -8.83 14.57 -17.36
C MET A 69 -7.32 14.32 -17.23
N LEU A 70 -6.96 13.41 -16.34
CA LEU A 70 -5.59 12.97 -16.14
C LEU A 70 -5.18 11.96 -17.21
N ALA A 71 -3.94 12.05 -17.67
CA ALA A 71 -3.36 11.05 -18.54
C ALA A 71 -2.76 9.88 -17.72
N PRO A 72 -2.77 8.63 -18.23
CA PRO A 72 -2.21 7.48 -17.54
C PRO A 72 -0.77 7.68 -17.03
N VAL A 73 0.08 8.30 -17.85
CA VAL A 73 1.48 8.54 -17.49
C VAL A 73 1.63 9.36 -16.20
N SER A 74 0.68 10.24 -15.92
CA SER A 74 0.72 11.08 -14.72
C SER A 74 0.43 10.28 -13.44
N ILE A 75 -0.42 9.24 -13.54
CA ILE A 75 -0.68 8.31 -12.45
C ILE A 75 0.54 7.45 -12.17
N TYR A 76 1.16 6.88 -13.22
CA TYR A 76 2.38 6.06 -13.05
C TYR A 76 3.52 6.86 -12.41
N ARG A 77 3.74 8.12 -12.78
CA ARG A 77 4.74 9.00 -12.15
C ARG A 77 4.41 9.28 -10.68
N ALA A 78 3.14 9.43 -10.33
CA ALA A 78 2.73 9.61 -8.94
C ALA A 78 2.96 8.33 -8.13
N LEU A 79 2.58 7.16 -8.66
CA LEU A 79 2.79 5.86 -8.03
C LEU A 79 4.27 5.56 -7.82
N GLU A 80 5.10 5.78 -8.85
CA GLU A 80 6.56 5.60 -8.77
C GLU A 80 7.18 6.45 -7.67
N PHE A 81 6.80 7.75 -7.60
CA PHE A 81 7.25 8.63 -6.54
C PHE A 81 6.84 8.12 -5.15
N LEU A 82 5.56 7.74 -4.97
CA LEU A 82 5.05 7.27 -3.68
C LEU A 82 5.72 5.97 -3.24
N MET A 83 5.98 5.03 -4.16
CA MET A 83 6.74 3.80 -3.89
C MET A 83 8.19 4.10 -3.51
N GLN A 84 8.88 4.96 -4.27
CA GLN A 84 10.27 5.34 -4.02
C GLN A 84 10.47 5.93 -2.62
N HIS A 85 9.43 6.55 -2.07
CA HIS A 85 9.48 7.15 -0.74
C HIS A 85 8.89 6.27 0.36
N GLY A 86 8.46 5.03 0.05
CA GLY A 86 7.92 4.08 1.00
C GLY A 86 6.52 4.46 1.54
N ILE A 87 5.78 5.28 0.78
CA ILE A 87 4.43 5.74 1.15
C ILE A 87 3.36 4.73 0.73
N ILE A 88 3.62 4.00 -0.34
CA ILE A 88 2.76 2.93 -0.86
C ILE A 88 3.59 1.69 -1.19
N HIS A 89 2.92 0.53 -1.23
CA HIS A 89 3.49 -0.72 -1.71
C HIS A 89 2.78 -1.20 -2.97
N ARG A 90 3.52 -1.90 -3.82
CA ARG A 90 2.96 -2.65 -4.94
C ARG A 90 2.75 -4.10 -4.52
N ILE A 91 1.58 -4.62 -4.79
CA ILE A 91 1.24 -6.04 -4.68
C ILE A 91 1.50 -6.65 -6.05
N GLU A 92 2.63 -7.35 -6.18
CA GLU A 92 3.12 -7.84 -7.47
C GLU A 92 2.18 -8.88 -8.08
N SER A 93 1.66 -9.80 -7.26
CA SER A 93 0.74 -10.86 -7.71
C SER A 93 -0.57 -10.33 -8.29
N ARG A 94 -0.93 -9.08 -7.99
CA ARG A 94 -2.17 -8.43 -8.44
C ARG A 94 -1.93 -7.23 -9.37
N ASN A 95 -0.66 -6.85 -9.59
CA ASN A 95 -0.30 -5.62 -10.30
C ASN A 95 -1.11 -4.40 -9.79
N ALA A 96 -1.22 -4.26 -8.48
CA ALA A 96 -2.02 -3.26 -7.79
C ALA A 96 -1.22 -2.62 -6.64
N TYR A 97 -1.75 -1.54 -6.07
CA TYR A 97 -1.07 -0.73 -5.07
C TYR A 97 -1.92 -0.60 -3.81
N VAL A 98 -1.26 -0.47 -2.66
CA VAL A 98 -1.88 -0.19 -1.35
C VAL A 98 -1.13 0.94 -0.66
N ALA A 99 -1.85 1.73 0.14
CA ALA A 99 -1.21 2.69 1.04
C ALA A 99 -0.52 1.93 2.16
N CYS A 100 0.69 2.36 2.54
CA CYS A 100 1.40 1.81 3.69
C CYS A 100 0.67 2.20 4.98
N SER A 101 0.39 1.22 5.83
CA SER A 101 -0.28 1.44 7.11
C SER A 101 0.65 2.00 8.20
N GLU A 102 1.96 1.88 7.99
CA GLU A 102 3.01 2.26 8.94
C GLU A 102 4.01 3.28 8.38
N SER A 103 3.60 4.07 7.37
CA SER A 103 4.47 5.07 6.72
C SER A 103 5.06 6.12 7.68
N ALA A 104 4.41 6.40 8.82
CA ALA A 104 4.91 7.34 9.82
C ALA A 104 6.18 6.88 10.54
N HIS A 105 6.49 5.62 10.53
CA HIS A 105 7.70 5.08 11.17
C HIS A 105 8.86 4.86 10.19
N GLY A 106 8.71 5.44 9.02
CA GLY A 106 9.71 5.93 8.08
C GLY A 106 11.00 5.17 7.90
N HIS A 107 11.06 3.91 8.00
CA HIS A 107 12.18 3.12 7.53
C HIS A 107 11.77 1.64 7.56
N HIS A 108 11.83 0.99 6.40
CA HIS A 108 12.13 -0.43 6.37
C HIS A 108 13.42 -0.60 7.16
N LEU A 109 13.30 -0.83 8.48
CA LEU A 109 14.45 -1.06 9.33
C LEU A 109 15.20 -2.26 8.76
N HIS A 110 16.51 -2.13 8.59
CA HIS A 110 17.36 -3.24 8.22
C HIS A 110 17.02 -4.42 9.15
N GLY A 111 16.75 -5.59 8.56
CA GLY A 111 16.38 -6.79 9.31
C GLY A 111 14.88 -7.03 9.50
N GLN A 112 13.99 -6.20 8.92
CA GLN A 112 12.55 -6.46 8.92
C GLN A 112 12.07 -6.93 7.55
N ALA A 113 11.10 -7.86 7.55
CA ALA A 113 10.38 -8.29 6.35
C ALA A 113 8.95 -7.72 6.38
N THR A 114 8.51 -7.17 5.25
CA THR A 114 7.11 -6.77 5.05
C THR A 114 6.31 -7.94 4.50
N ILE A 115 5.19 -8.24 5.13
CA ILE A 115 4.30 -9.34 4.77
C ILE A 115 2.94 -8.77 4.41
N PHE A 116 2.45 -9.10 3.23
CA PHE A 116 1.07 -8.82 2.83
C PHE A 116 0.23 -10.09 2.92
N LEU A 117 -0.84 -10.06 3.73
CA LEU A 117 -1.87 -11.09 3.75
C LEU A 117 -2.97 -10.68 2.77
N LEU A 118 -3.19 -11.47 1.73
CA LEU A 118 -4.10 -11.16 0.63
C LEU A 118 -5.31 -12.11 0.68
N CYS A 119 -6.50 -11.57 0.91
CA CYS A 119 -7.72 -12.37 0.88
C CYS A 119 -8.14 -12.65 -0.57
N ASP A 120 -8.29 -13.93 -0.92
CA ASP A 120 -8.69 -14.36 -2.27
C ASP A 120 -10.19 -14.13 -2.53
N LYS A 121 -11.02 -13.99 -1.48
CA LYS A 121 -12.47 -13.82 -1.62
C LYS A 121 -12.88 -12.35 -1.68
N CYS A 122 -12.48 -11.53 -0.70
CA CYS A 122 -12.87 -10.12 -0.64
C CYS A 122 -11.82 -9.16 -1.24
N GLY A 123 -10.66 -9.65 -1.62
CA GLY A 123 -9.61 -8.86 -2.24
C GLY A 123 -8.79 -8.01 -1.27
N ARG A 124 -9.16 -7.89 0.00
CA ARG A 124 -8.45 -7.05 0.99
C ARG A 124 -7.02 -7.51 1.21
N ALA A 125 -6.16 -6.56 1.49
CA ALA A 125 -4.77 -6.77 1.89
C ALA A 125 -4.55 -6.21 3.29
N ALA A 126 -3.77 -6.94 4.10
CA ALA A 126 -3.26 -6.46 5.39
C ALA A 126 -1.74 -6.50 5.38
N GLU A 127 -1.11 -5.44 5.87
CA GLU A 127 0.33 -5.30 5.97
C GLU A 127 0.79 -5.65 7.38
N PHE A 128 1.88 -6.44 7.47
CA PHE A 128 2.57 -6.76 8.71
C PHE A 128 4.08 -6.62 8.52
N GLN A 129 4.77 -6.25 9.59
CA GLN A 129 6.22 -6.27 9.64
C GLN A 129 6.69 -7.32 10.65
N SER A 130 7.78 -8.03 10.33
CA SER A 130 8.34 -9.08 11.16
C SER A 130 9.86 -9.04 11.18
N GLU A 131 10.42 -8.74 12.34
CA GLU A 131 11.87 -8.82 12.58
C GLU A 131 12.36 -10.27 12.56
N SER A 132 11.59 -11.19 13.15
CA SER A 132 11.96 -12.61 13.18
C SER A 132 12.09 -13.19 11.79
N LEU A 133 11.16 -12.84 10.89
CA LEU A 133 11.22 -13.29 9.50
C LEU A 133 12.34 -12.59 8.74
N GLY A 134 12.57 -11.31 8.98
CA GLY A 134 13.70 -10.57 8.42
C GLY A 134 15.03 -11.22 8.77
N GLY A 135 15.26 -11.55 10.03
CA GLY A 135 16.48 -12.24 10.49
C GLY A 135 16.64 -13.64 9.88
N LEU A 136 15.55 -14.36 9.64
CA LEU A 136 15.61 -15.66 8.95
C LEU A 136 16.01 -15.48 7.47
N ILE A 137 15.44 -14.49 6.80
CA ILE A 137 15.77 -14.15 5.40
C ILE A 137 17.25 -13.74 5.30
N ASP A 138 17.74 -12.89 6.22
CA ASP A 138 19.14 -12.49 6.27
C ASP A 138 20.08 -13.68 6.46
N THR A 139 19.68 -14.63 7.31
CA THR A 139 20.45 -15.89 7.51
C THR A 139 20.54 -16.70 6.22
N ILE A 140 19.43 -16.84 5.49
CA ILE A 140 19.39 -17.59 4.22
C ILE A 140 20.20 -16.84 3.15
N ALA A 141 20.01 -15.53 3.04
CA ALA A 141 20.69 -14.69 2.07
C ALA A 141 22.21 -14.69 2.27
N SER A 142 22.67 -14.64 3.53
CA SER A 142 24.10 -14.72 3.88
C SER A 142 24.74 -16.02 3.40
N LYS A 143 24.05 -17.17 3.53
CA LYS A 143 24.53 -18.46 3.00
C LYS A 143 24.66 -18.45 1.48
N ALA A 144 23.79 -17.71 0.80
CA ALA A 144 23.82 -17.53 -0.66
C ALA A 144 24.75 -16.40 -1.12
N ARG A 145 25.42 -15.69 -0.19
CA ARG A 145 26.20 -14.46 -0.45
C ARG A 145 25.36 -13.38 -1.17
N PHE A 146 24.09 -13.28 -0.81
CA PHE A 146 23.12 -12.34 -1.36
C PHE A 146 22.79 -11.27 -0.33
N ASN A 147 22.69 -10.02 -0.75
CA ASN A 147 22.31 -8.90 0.11
C ASN A 147 20.88 -8.45 -0.21
N PRO A 148 19.87 -8.81 0.59
CA PRO A 148 18.50 -8.39 0.34
C PRO A 148 18.33 -6.91 0.68
N ASN A 149 17.65 -6.15 -0.18
CA ASN A 149 17.38 -4.74 0.09
C ASN A 149 16.18 -4.57 1.03
N ALA A 150 15.01 -5.05 0.64
CA ALA A 150 13.76 -4.94 1.39
C ALA A 150 12.92 -6.19 1.10
N PRO A 151 12.97 -7.21 1.96
CA PRO A 151 12.20 -8.43 1.72
C PRO A 151 10.70 -8.15 1.86
N VAL A 152 9.96 -8.42 0.79
CA VAL A 152 8.50 -8.34 0.73
C VAL A 152 7.95 -9.72 0.40
N MET A 153 6.95 -10.15 1.16
CA MET A 153 6.28 -11.43 0.96
C MET A 153 4.78 -11.23 0.80
N GLU A 154 4.19 -12.00 -0.10
CA GLU A 154 2.74 -12.04 -0.29
C GLU A 154 2.22 -13.42 0.06
N ILE A 155 1.29 -13.48 1.02
CA ILE A 155 0.65 -14.71 1.47
C ILE A 155 -0.83 -14.62 1.12
N ARG A 156 -1.31 -15.58 0.33
CA ARG A 156 -2.70 -15.68 -0.11
C ARG A 156 -3.50 -16.60 0.78
N GLY A 157 -4.77 -16.28 0.99
CA GLY A 157 -5.67 -17.08 1.81
C GLY A 157 -7.02 -16.41 2.02
N LEU A 158 -7.72 -16.75 3.10
CA LEU A 158 -9.02 -16.15 3.46
C LEU A 158 -8.88 -15.36 4.76
N CYS A 159 -9.40 -14.14 4.77
CA CYS A 159 -9.53 -13.39 6.03
C CYS A 159 -10.62 -13.99 6.93
N GLU A 160 -10.60 -13.67 8.22
CA GLU A 160 -11.52 -14.20 9.20
C GLU A 160 -13.02 -14.04 8.81
N ALA A 161 -13.38 -12.85 8.31
CA ALA A 161 -14.74 -12.58 7.86
C ALA A 161 -15.18 -13.50 6.71
N CYS A 162 -14.26 -13.77 5.75
CA CYS A 162 -14.55 -14.66 4.64
C CYS A 162 -14.57 -16.15 5.03
N GLN A 163 -13.76 -16.56 6.02
CA GLN A 163 -13.79 -17.91 6.58
C GLN A 163 -15.14 -18.19 7.27
N LYS A 164 -15.64 -17.24 8.07
CA LYS A 164 -16.96 -17.37 8.74
C LYS A 164 -18.10 -17.53 7.73
N LEU A 165 -18.08 -16.78 6.63
CA LEU A 165 -19.09 -16.90 5.57
C LEU A 165 -19.05 -18.25 4.83
N GLU A 166 -17.93 -18.98 4.84
CA GLU A 166 -17.83 -20.32 4.25
C GLU A 166 -18.26 -21.42 5.23
N SER A 167 -18.08 -21.20 6.53
CA SER A 167 -18.52 -22.17 7.55
C SER A 167 -20.05 -22.18 7.76
N ASP A 168 -20.73 -21.09 7.39
CA ASP A 168 -22.19 -20.93 7.53
C ASP A 168 -22.96 -21.29 6.24
N SER A 169 -22.26 -21.78 5.19
CA SER A 169 -22.82 -22.17 3.89
C SER A 169 -22.78 -23.67 3.68
#